data_ea5e05ac5547b73fa292cc15c23a761f
#
_entry.id   ea5e05ac5547b73fa292cc15c23a761f
#
_cell.length_a   1.000
_cell.length_b   1.000
_cell.length_c   1.000
_cell.angle_alpha   90.00
_cell.angle_beta   90.00
_cell.angle_gamma   90.00
#
_symmetry.space_group_name_H-M   'P 1'
#
loop_
_entity.id
_entity.type
_entity.pdbx_description
1 polymer ?
#
loop_
_entity_poly.entity_id
_entity_poly.type
_entity_poly.pdbx_seq_one_letter_code
_entity_poly.pdbx_strand_id
1 'polypeptide(L)'
;RENQQIIVWHARLNIIFDVIRGLVYLNESADGCVVHRDIKPRNIILDENFSAKIADFGISYILTEATQYTHEETWTESGVPPPDYAQEHTHIAGTMGYIDPEYMTLRKLTKKADIYSFGILLLNIVSGKKSIEQIDEGLLSLEELAWKLQKEDRLNELIDPPLVNCNGFNLSEILRTTMIAFWCIQRESKLRPSASQVLRMLSSEEEIPTPQVPNKFHCDYSHSSGDDSWTSQF
;
A
#
# COMPACT_ATOMS: atom_id res chain seq x y z
N ARG A 1 -15.59 14.87 19.70
CA ARG A 1 -14.20 14.61 19.24
C ARG A 1 -13.29 15.57 20.01
N GLU A 2 -13.10 15.27 21.29
CA GLU A 2 -12.27 16.04 22.22
C GLU A 2 -10.81 15.62 22.02
N ASN A 3 -9.90 16.59 21.82
CA ASN A 3 -8.44 16.49 21.90
C ASN A 3 -7.71 15.43 21.06
N GLN A 4 -8.08 15.23 19.83
CA GLN A 4 -7.22 14.47 18.92
C GLN A 4 -6.07 15.39 18.46
N GLN A 5 -4.85 15.13 18.94
CA GLN A 5 -3.66 15.89 18.52
C GLN A 5 -3.47 15.72 17.00
N ILE A 6 -3.46 16.83 16.28
CA ILE A 6 -3.24 16.82 14.83
C ILE A 6 -1.77 16.49 14.58
N ILE A 7 -1.52 15.40 13.86
CA ILE A 7 -0.17 15.08 13.35
C ILE A 7 0.09 16.00 12.15
N VAL A 8 1.01 16.94 12.30
CA VAL A 8 1.39 17.89 11.24
C VAL A 8 2.11 17.19 10.09
N TRP A 9 2.18 17.84 8.92
CA TRP A 9 2.65 17.20 7.70
C TRP A 9 4.06 16.62 7.81
N HIS A 10 5.04 17.33 8.34
CA HIS A 10 6.41 16.80 8.46
C HIS A 10 6.50 15.54 9.33
N ALA A 11 5.68 15.43 10.38
CA ALA A 11 5.63 14.22 11.20
C ALA A 11 4.98 13.06 10.43
N ARG A 12 3.92 13.32 9.64
CA ARG A 12 3.35 12.33 8.73
C ARG A 12 4.37 11.85 7.69
N LEU A 13 5.16 12.75 7.15
CA LEU A 13 6.21 12.42 6.19
C LEU A 13 7.31 11.56 6.81
N ASN A 14 7.72 11.84 8.05
CA ASN A 14 8.67 11.00 8.78
C ASN A 14 8.12 9.58 8.98
N ILE A 15 6.85 9.44 9.36
CA ILE A 15 6.18 8.13 9.47
C ILE A 15 6.24 7.39 8.14
N ILE A 16 5.95 8.07 7.03
CA ILE A 16 6.02 7.49 5.68
C ILE A 16 7.43 6.97 5.39
N PHE A 17 8.47 7.78 5.67
CA PHE A 17 9.86 7.37 5.45
C PHE A 17 10.27 6.19 6.31
N ASP A 18 9.86 6.14 7.57
CA ASP A 18 10.19 5.03 8.47
C ASP A 18 9.55 3.72 7.99
N VAL A 19 8.27 3.77 7.58
CA VAL A 19 7.57 2.59 7.08
C VAL A 19 8.20 2.09 5.78
N ILE A 20 8.51 2.97 4.82
CA ILE A 20 9.10 2.51 3.56
C ILE A 20 10.52 1.97 3.75
N ARG A 21 11.34 2.53 4.66
CA ARG A 21 12.64 1.95 5.03
C ARG A 21 12.48 0.56 5.64
N GLY A 22 11.46 0.37 6.48
CA GLY A 22 11.10 -0.96 7.00
C GLY A 22 10.76 -1.94 5.88
N LEU A 23 9.96 -1.52 4.88
CA LEU A 23 9.61 -2.35 3.73
C LEU A 23 10.82 -2.66 2.83
N VAL A 24 11.74 -1.71 2.62
CA VAL A 24 13.01 -1.99 1.92
C VAL A 24 13.77 -3.10 2.61
N TYR A 25 13.90 -3.02 3.95
CA TYR A 25 14.57 -4.07 4.72
C TYR A 25 13.87 -5.43 4.60
N LEU A 26 12.55 -5.48 4.74
CA LEU A 26 11.78 -6.72 4.68
C LEU A 26 11.78 -7.36 3.29
N ASN A 27 11.58 -6.56 2.25
CA ASN A 27 11.36 -7.05 0.90
C ASN A 27 12.64 -7.25 0.08
N GLU A 28 13.76 -6.59 0.47
CA GLU A 28 14.97 -6.50 -0.35
C GLU A 28 16.25 -6.89 0.42
N SER A 29 16.11 -7.51 1.62
CA SER A 29 17.25 -8.01 2.39
C SER A 29 17.94 -9.20 1.69
N ALA A 30 19.24 -9.31 1.86
CA ALA A 30 20.04 -10.44 1.35
C ALA A 30 19.67 -11.78 2.03
N ASP A 31 19.10 -11.74 3.23
CA ASP A 31 18.74 -12.94 4.00
C ASP A 31 17.38 -13.54 3.62
N GLY A 32 16.69 -12.96 2.64
CA GLY A 32 15.40 -13.41 2.15
C GLY A 32 14.40 -12.28 2.01
N CYS A 33 13.31 -12.56 1.27
CA CYS A 33 12.22 -11.62 1.07
C CYS A 33 11.08 -11.94 2.03
N VAL A 34 10.80 -11.06 2.97
CA VAL A 34 9.64 -11.15 3.87
C VAL A 34 8.53 -10.28 3.34
N VAL A 35 7.36 -10.87 3.07
CA VAL A 35 6.13 -10.14 2.75
C VAL A 35 5.29 -10.07 4.01
N HIS A 36 4.98 -8.85 4.46
CA HIS A 36 4.24 -8.62 5.70
C HIS A 36 2.77 -9.00 5.60
N ARG A 37 2.12 -8.69 4.46
CA ARG A 37 0.72 -9.00 4.09
C ARG A 37 -0.35 -8.19 4.82
N ASP A 38 0.00 -7.41 5.86
CA ASP A 38 -0.98 -6.64 6.64
C ASP A 38 -0.47 -5.23 6.98
N ILE A 39 0.10 -4.54 6.00
CA ILE A 39 0.51 -3.14 6.14
C ILE A 39 -0.74 -2.26 6.19
N LYS A 40 -0.99 -1.63 7.36
CA LYS A 40 -2.14 -0.76 7.63
C LYS A 40 -1.83 0.16 8.82
N PRO A 41 -2.58 1.25 9.05
CA PRO A 41 -2.29 2.18 10.16
C PRO A 41 -2.23 1.51 11.54
N ARG A 42 -3.08 0.50 11.79
CA ARG A 42 -3.15 -0.19 13.08
C ARG A 42 -1.88 -0.99 13.40
N ASN A 43 -1.14 -1.42 12.38
CA ASN A 43 0.10 -2.17 12.49
C ASN A 43 1.36 -1.28 12.39
N ILE A 44 1.19 0.04 12.43
CA ILE A 44 2.29 1.01 12.50
C ILE A 44 2.30 1.59 13.92
N ILE A 45 3.30 1.20 14.70
CA ILE A 45 3.48 1.67 16.08
C ILE A 45 4.32 2.95 16.04
N LEU A 46 3.83 3.98 16.71
CA LEU A 46 4.53 5.26 16.84
C LEU A 46 5.08 5.40 18.26
N ASP A 47 6.30 5.88 18.38
CA ASP A 47 6.85 6.32 19.65
C ASP A 47 6.44 7.77 19.97
N GLU A 48 6.92 8.29 21.10
CA GLU A 48 6.63 9.66 21.57
C GLU A 48 7.14 10.77 20.64
N ASN A 49 8.11 10.44 19.76
CA ASN A 49 8.67 11.34 18.76
C ASN A 49 8.06 11.15 17.37
N PHE A 50 6.96 10.36 17.25
CA PHE A 50 6.36 9.95 15.99
C PHE A 50 7.28 9.14 15.07
N SER A 51 8.33 8.48 15.60
CA SER A 51 9.10 7.50 14.85
C SER A 51 8.27 6.22 14.69
N ALA A 52 8.21 5.69 13.47
CA ALA A 52 7.31 4.61 13.12
C ALA A 52 8.03 3.26 13.01
N LYS A 53 7.35 2.20 13.45
CA LYS A 53 7.82 0.81 13.30
C LYS A 53 6.68 -0.07 12.80
N ILE A 54 7.00 -0.93 11.83
CA ILE A 54 6.08 -1.97 11.37
C ILE A 54 5.99 -3.04 12.45
N ALA A 55 4.77 -3.47 12.78
CA ALA A 55 4.47 -4.45 13.81
C ALA A 55 3.45 -5.47 13.32
N ASP A 56 3.21 -6.53 14.10
CA ASP A 56 2.26 -7.61 13.83
C ASP A 56 2.63 -8.45 12.58
N PHE A 57 3.63 -9.30 12.76
CA PHE A 57 4.11 -10.24 11.75
C PHE A 57 3.33 -11.58 11.76
N GLY A 58 2.18 -11.64 12.42
CA GLY A 58 1.42 -12.89 12.64
C GLY A 58 0.99 -13.62 11.37
N ILE A 59 0.85 -12.89 10.26
CA ILE A 59 0.50 -13.46 8.95
C ILE A 59 1.59 -13.23 7.89
N SER A 60 2.78 -12.78 8.28
CA SER A 60 3.89 -12.55 7.35
C SER A 60 4.33 -13.85 6.68
N TYR A 61 4.94 -13.73 5.51
CA TYR A 61 5.41 -14.85 4.72
C TYR A 61 6.83 -14.61 4.21
N ILE A 62 7.67 -15.65 4.27
CA ILE A 62 9.03 -15.61 3.73
C ILE A 62 9.03 -16.25 2.35
N LEU A 63 9.28 -15.44 1.33
CA LEU A 63 9.51 -15.93 -0.03
C LEU A 63 10.94 -16.46 -0.11
N THR A 64 11.10 -17.79 -0.29
CA THR A 64 12.41 -18.44 -0.42
C THR A 64 12.67 -18.81 -1.87
N GLU A 65 13.95 -19.03 -2.23
CA GLU A 65 14.31 -19.51 -3.57
C GLU A 65 13.61 -20.82 -3.95
N ALA A 66 13.37 -21.71 -2.99
CA ALA A 66 12.65 -22.98 -3.22
C ALA A 66 11.17 -22.77 -3.59
N THR A 67 10.55 -21.64 -3.22
CA THR A 67 9.16 -21.32 -3.58
C THR A 67 9.04 -20.69 -4.97
N GLN A 68 10.18 -20.42 -5.62
CA GLN A 68 10.28 -19.74 -6.91
C GLN A 68 10.04 -20.69 -8.10
N TYR A 69 10.14 -22.01 -7.90
CA TYR A 69 10.27 -23.00 -8.99
C TYR A 69 9.02 -23.83 -9.26
N THR A 70 7.85 -23.49 -8.73
CA THR A 70 6.64 -24.32 -8.90
C THR A 70 5.87 -24.09 -10.20
N HIS A 71 6.27 -23.16 -11.06
CA HIS A 71 5.72 -23.04 -12.41
C HIS A 71 6.82 -22.93 -13.47
N GLU A 72 6.63 -23.67 -14.58
CA GLU A 72 7.43 -23.70 -15.81
C GLU A 72 7.47 -22.33 -16.54
N GLU A 73 7.75 -21.24 -15.86
CA GLU A 73 8.14 -20.01 -16.53
C GLU A 73 9.65 -20.05 -16.71
N THR A 74 9.99 -20.43 -17.93
CA THR A 74 11.31 -20.57 -18.51
C THR A 74 12.27 -19.48 -18.04
N TRP A 75 13.40 -19.93 -17.49
CA TRP A 75 14.60 -19.14 -17.34
C TRP A 75 14.84 -18.34 -18.63
N THR A 76 15.08 -17.04 -18.52
CA THR A 76 15.63 -16.31 -19.64
C THR A 76 16.94 -16.99 -20.05
N GLU A 77 17.28 -17.06 -21.32
CA GLU A 77 18.51 -17.69 -21.83
C GLU A 77 19.79 -17.17 -21.15
N SER A 78 19.69 -16.09 -20.38
CA SER A 78 20.77 -15.49 -19.60
C SER A 78 20.93 -16.04 -18.17
N GLY A 79 20.08 -16.98 -17.73
CA GLY A 79 20.18 -17.59 -16.39
C GLY A 79 19.81 -16.65 -15.23
N VAL A 80 19.18 -15.51 -15.52
CA VAL A 80 18.73 -14.57 -14.50
C VAL A 80 17.30 -14.92 -14.09
N PRO A 81 17.01 -15.13 -12.79
CA PRO A 81 15.65 -15.38 -12.35
C PRO A 81 14.75 -14.17 -12.64
N PRO A 82 13.46 -14.39 -12.95
CA PRO A 82 12.53 -13.29 -13.13
C PRO A 82 12.49 -12.41 -11.85
N PRO A 83 12.41 -11.09 -12.00
CA PRO A 83 12.60 -10.14 -10.89
C PRO A 83 11.51 -10.15 -9.82
N ASP A 84 10.40 -10.85 -10.02
CA ASP A 84 9.26 -10.89 -9.10
C ASP A 84 8.93 -12.33 -8.72
N TYR A 85 9.36 -12.71 -7.52
CA TYR A 85 9.02 -14.01 -6.92
C TYR A 85 7.53 -14.02 -6.55
N ALA A 86 6.79 -15.02 -7.03
CA ALA A 86 5.38 -15.21 -6.71
C ALA A 86 5.15 -16.60 -6.13
N GLN A 87 4.34 -16.69 -5.07
CA GLN A 87 3.89 -17.96 -4.53
C GLN A 87 2.38 -18.06 -4.55
N GLU A 88 1.87 -19.22 -4.97
CA GLU A 88 0.45 -19.53 -4.86
C GLU A 88 0.05 -19.82 -3.41
N HIS A 89 -1.00 -19.17 -2.96
CA HIS A 89 -1.58 -19.34 -1.64
C HIS A 89 -3.00 -19.86 -1.73
N THR A 90 -3.29 -20.93 -0.98
CA THR A 90 -4.65 -21.47 -0.84
C THR A 90 -5.56 -20.54 -0.04
N HIS A 91 -4.99 -19.80 0.89
CA HIS A 91 -5.71 -18.85 1.76
C HIS A 91 -5.18 -17.43 1.59
N ILE A 92 -6.06 -16.52 1.21
CA ILE A 92 -5.78 -15.09 1.19
C ILE A 92 -5.78 -14.60 2.65
N ALA A 93 -4.79 -13.79 3.01
CA ALA A 93 -4.71 -13.17 4.32
C ALA A 93 -4.36 -11.69 4.20
N GLY A 94 -4.86 -10.89 5.13
CA GLY A 94 -4.68 -9.43 5.16
C GLY A 94 -5.97 -8.72 5.58
N THR A 95 -5.95 -7.40 5.60
CA THR A 95 -7.09 -6.57 6.01
C THR A 95 -7.80 -6.00 4.78
N MET A 96 -9.13 -6.17 4.71
CA MET A 96 -9.96 -5.60 3.64
C MET A 96 -9.68 -4.11 3.44
N GLY A 97 -9.56 -3.69 2.17
CA GLY A 97 -9.19 -2.31 1.80
C GLY A 97 -7.69 -2.03 1.77
N TYR A 98 -6.85 -3.01 2.16
CA TYR A 98 -5.38 -2.95 2.04
C TYR A 98 -4.83 -4.13 1.25
N ILE A 99 -5.62 -5.20 1.06
CA ILE A 99 -5.19 -6.39 0.31
C ILE A 99 -5.05 -6.04 -1.17
N ASP A 100 -3.93 -6.45 -1.76
CA ASP A 100 -3.66 -6.35 -3.17
C ASP A 100 -4.73 -7.06 -4.02
N PRO A 101 -5.42 -6.36 -4.94
CA PRO A 101 -6.44 -6.96 -5.80
C PRO A 101 -5.90 -8.09 -6.69
N GLU A 102 -4.66 -7.97 -7.16
CA GLU A 102 -4.03 -9.02 -7.96
C GLU A 102 -3.78 -10.28 -7.13
N TYR A 103 -3.27 -10.12 -5.89
CA TYR A 103 -3.15 -11.24 -4.95
C TYR A 103 -4.50 -11.87 -4.63
N MET A 104 -5.56 -11.07 -4.41
CA MET A 104 -6.92 -11.58 -4.20
C MET A 104 -7.41 -12.43 -5.37
N THR A 105 -7.16 -11.98 -6.60
CA THR A 105 -7.70 -12.61 -7.81
C THR A 105 -6.87 -13.82 -8.24
N LEU A 106 -5.55 -13.66 -8.31
CA LEU A 106 -4.63 -14.66 -8.83
C LEU A 106 -4.10 -15.61 -7.76
N ARG A 107 -4.29 -15.29 -6.48
CA ARG A 107 -3.71 -16.00 -5.32
C ARG A 107 -2.17 -16.10 -5.36
N LYS A 108 -1.53 -15.26 -6.14
CA LYS A 108 -0.08 -15.16 -6.25
C LYS A 108 0.44 -14.06 -5.32
N LEU A 109 1.14 -14.46 -4.27
CA LEU A 109 1.75 -13.52 -3.33
C LEU A 109 3.13 -13.08 -3.86
N THR A 110 3.33 -11.78 -3.97
CA THR A 110 4.61 -11.15 -4.29
C THR A 110 4.93 -10.07 -3.27
N LYS A 111 6.19 -9.63 -3.21
CA LYS A 111 6.58 -8.45 -2.41
C LYS A 111 5.82 -7.17 -2.80
N LYS A 112 5.26 -7.12 -4.02
CA LYS A 112 4.46 -5.98 -4.50
C LYS A 112 3.09 -5.88 -3.80
N ALA A 113 2.65 -6.93 -3.09
CA ALA A 113 1.44 -6.86 -2.25
C ALA A 113 1.61 -5.86 -1.10
N ASP A 114 2.78 -5.83 -0.44
CA ASP A 114 3.08 -4.83 0.60
C ASP A 114 3.16 -3.42 0.03
N ILE A 115 3.64 -3.27 -1.22
CA ILE A 115 3.70 -1.97 -1.90
C ILE A 115 2.30 -1.44 -2.18
N TYR A 116 1.36 -2.30 -2.58
CA TYR A 116 -0.05 -1.91 -2.73
C TYR A 116 -0.63 -1.43 -1.40
N SER A 117 -0.48 -2.24 -0.34
CA SER A 117 -0.96 -1.88 1.00
C SER A 117 -0.33 -0.57 1.50
N PHE A 118 0.96 -0.36 1.22
CA PHE A 118 1.64 0.90 1.52
C PHE A 118 1.06 2.08 0.73
N GLY A 119 0.69 1.90 -0.54
CA GLY A 119 0.00 2.92 -1.33
C GLY A 119 -1.32 3.35 -0.70
N ILE A 120 -2.14 2.40 -0.22
CA ILE A 120 -3.36 2.72 0.53
C ILE A 120 -3.03 3.45 1.84
N LEU A 121 -1.98 3.03 2.56
CA LEU A 121 -1.51 3.71 3.76
C LEU A 121 -1.10 5.17 3.47
N LEU A 122 -0.43 5.45 2.35
CA LEU A 122 -0.12 6.81 1.92
C LEU A 122 -1.39 7.65 1.75
N LEU A 123 -2.41 7.09 1.08
CA LEU A 123 -3.71 7.78 0.91
C LEU A 123 -4.39 8.03 2.26
N ASN A 124 -4.34 7.09 3.23
CA ASN A 124 -4.86 7.32 4.58
C ASN A 124 -4.12 8.49 5.27
N ILE A 125 -2.79 8.51 5.19
CA ILE A 125 -1.96 9.54 5.85
C ILE A 125 -2.23 10.92 5.25
N VAL A 126 -2.38 11.01 3.92
CA VAL A 126 -2.68 12.27 3.23
C VAL A 126 -4.08 12.77 3.56
N SER A 127 -5.07 11.87 3.55
CA SER A 127 -6.49 12.26 3.59
C SER A 127 -7.10 12.24 4.99
N GLY A 128 -6.49 11.55 5.96
CA GLY A 128 -7.09 11.29 7.25
C GLY A 128 -8.33 10.37 7.19
N LYS A 129 -8.61 9.77 6.03
CA LYS A 129 -9.77 8.91 5.79
C LYS A 129 -9.42 7.44 5.98
N LYS A 130 -10.43 6.61 6.27
CA LYS A 130 -10.29 5.16 6.29
C LYS A 130 -10.17 4.61 4.87
N SER A 131 -9.58 3.41 4.73
CA SER A 131 -9.45 2.72 3.44
C SER A 131 -10.80 2.33 2.83
N ILE A 132 -11.78 2.00 3.67
CA ILE A 132 -13.17 1.75 3.31
C ILE A 132 -14.06 2.49 4.28
N GLU A 133 -15.08 3.18 3.77
CA GLU A 133 -16.13 3.83 4.55
C GLU A 133 -17.50 3.31 4.08
N GLN A 134 -18.39 3.05 5.03
CA GLN A 134 -19.78 2.73 4.74
C GLN A 134 -20.54 4.02 4.50
N ILE A 135 -21.22 4.10 3.37
CA ILE A 135 -22.12 5.21 2.99
C ILE A 135 -23.50 4.64 2.69
N ASP A 136 -24.50 5.51 2.60
CA ASP A 136 -25.91 5.09 2.39
C ASP A 136 -26.13 4.21 1.16
N GLU A 137 -25.32 4.37 0.13
CA GLU A 137 -25.40 3.64 -1.13
C GLU A 137 -24.46 2.42 -1.22
N GLY A 138 -23.70 2.09 -0.14
CA GLY A 138 -22.78 0.97 -0.13
C GLY A 138 -21.42 1.25 0.53
N LEU A 139 -20.36 0.60 0.04
CA LEU A 139 -19.00 0.80 0.49
C LEU A 139 -18.25 1.74 -0.44
N LEU A 140 -17.66 2.80 0.11
CA LEU A 140 -16.76 3.70 -0.63
C LEU A 140 -15.32 3.34 -0.30
N SER A 141 -14.55 2.96 -1.32
CA SER A 141 -13.12 2.72 -1.17
C SER A 141 -12.35 4.05 -1.33
N LEU A 142 -11.32 4.23 -0.49
CA LEU A 142 -10.44 5.40 -0.57
C LEU A 142 -9.66 5.42 -1.91
N GLU A 143 -9.31 4.24 -2.43
CA GLU A 143 -8.70 4.09 -3.74
C GLU A 143 -9.59 4.68 -4.84
N GLU A 144 -10.87 4.28 -4.88
CA GLU A 144 -11.83 4.77 -5.88
C GLU A 144 -12.04 6.27 -5.79
N LEU A 145 -12.17 6.79 -4.56
CA LEU A 145 -12.28 8.23 -4.32
C LEU A 145 -11.05 8.98 -4.84
N ALA A 146 -9.85 8.49 -4.53
CA ALA A 146 -8.60 9.13 -4.95
C ALA A 146 -8.46 9.17 -6.47
N TRP A 147 -8.72 8.04 -7.15
CA TRP A 147 -8.69 7.98 -8.61
C TRP A 147 -9.77 8.86 -9.27
N LYS A 148 -10.96 8.92 -8.67
CA LYS A 148 -12.03 9.83 -9.15
C LYS A 148 -11.57 11.28 -9.08
N LEU A 149 -11.03 11.72 -7.95
CA LEU A 149 -10.53 13.08 -7.77
C LEU A 149 -9.35 13.39 -8.69
N GLN A 150 -8.44 12.43 -8.92
CA GLN A 150 -7.37 12.56 -9.89
C GLN A 150 -7.90 12.80 -11.31
N LYS A 151 -8.89 12.02 -11.74
CA LYS A 151 -9.50 12.14 -13.06
C LYS A 151 -10.24 13.48 -13.27
N GLU A 152 -10.78 14.02 -12.19
CA GLU A 152 -11.51 15.30 -12.18
C GLU A 152 -10.60 16.52 -11.95
N ASP A 153 -9.27 16.32 -11.83
CA ASP A 153 -8.29 17.37 -11.47
C ASP A 153 -8.60 18.08 -10.13
N ARG A 154 -9.06 17.30 -9.17
CA ARG A 154 -9.55 17.76 -7.85
C ARG A 154 -8.80 17.11 -6.69
N LEU A 155 -7.55 16.71 -6.88
CA LEU A 155 -6.77 16.02 -5.83
C LEU A 155 -6.62 16.81 -4.54
N ASN A 156 -6.68 18.14 -4.59
CA ASN A 156 -6.63 18.98 -3.38
C ASN A 156 -7.75 18.65 -2.39
N GLU A 157 -8.89 18.13 -2.87
CA GLU A 157 -10.02 17.75 -2.02
C GLU A 157 -9.79 16.43 -1.26
N LEU A 158 -8.75 15.69 -1.63
CA LEU A 158 -8.33 14.50 -0.89
C LEU A 158 -7.59 14.86 0.41
N ILE A 159 -6.97 16.03 0.48
CA ILE A 159 -6.10 16.43 1.58
C ILE A 159 -6.91 16.56 2.88
N ASP A 160 -6.38 15.97 3.97
CA ASP A 160 -6.95 16.08 5.31
C ASP A 160 -7.14 17.56 5.72
N PRO A 161 -8.38 18.04 5.92
CA PRO A 161 -8.64 19.46 6.16
C PRO A 161 -7.84 20.09 7.34
N PRO A 162 -7.60 19.37 8.46
CA PRO A 162 -6.74 19.87 9.52
C PRO A 162 -5.32 20.22 9.09
N LEU A 163 -4.77 19.58 8.05
CA LEU A 163 -3.41 19.86 7.57
C LEU A 163 -3.29 21.23 6.93
N VAL A 164 -4.33 21.69 6.24
CA VAL A 164 -4.29 22.94 5.44
C VAL A 164 -3.97 24.17 6.32
N ASN A 165 -4.40 24.13 7.59
CA ASN A 165 -4.20 25.22 8.54
C ASN A 165 -3.02 24.99 9.50
N CYS A 166 -2.23 23.92 9.31
CA CYS A 166 -1.10 23.61 10.18
C CYS A 166 0.19 24.29 9.70
N ASN A 167 1.06 24.64 10.66
CA ASN A 167 2.42 25.05 10.35
C ASN A 167 3.16 23.93 9.62
N GLY A 168 3.90 24.30 8.56
CA GLY A 168 4.64 23.33 7.75
C GLY A 168 3.79 22.62 6.69
N PHE A 169 2.59 23.14 6.38
CA PHE A 169 1.82 22.67 5.23
C PHE A 169 2.62 22.86 3.93
N ASN A 170 2.83 21.77 3.21
CA ASN A 170 3.54 21.78 1.93
C ASN A 170 2.73 21.02 0.88
N LEU A 171 1.94 21.77 0.10
CA LEU A 171 1.08 21.22 -0.92
C LEU A 171 1.84 20.38 -1.96
N SER A 172 3.02 20.84 -2.37
CA SER A 172 3.83 20.14 -3.38
C SER A 172 4.28 18.76 -2.91
N GLU A 173 4.74 18.63 -1.66
CA GLU A 173 5.12 17.35 -1.08
C GLU A 173 3.91 16.42 -0.88
N ILE A 174 2.76 16.97 -0.48
CA ILE A 174 1.53 16.20 -0.30
C ILE A 174 1.06 15.64 -1.64
N LEU A 175 1.01 16.47 -2.69
CA LEU A 175 0.63 16.03 -4.03
C LEU A 175 1.63 15.04 -4.59
N ARG A 176 2.94 15.26 -4.38
CA ARG A 176 3.98 14.30 -4.76
C ARG A 176 3.76 12.94 -4.07
N THR A 177 3.51 12.94 -2.77
CA THR A 177 3.22 11.71 -2.01
C THR A 177 1.97 10.99 -2.55
N THR A 178 0.93 11.76 -2.92
CA THR A 178 -0.29 11.20 -3.52
C THR A 178 -0.01 10.58 -4.89
N MET A 179 0.84 11.20 -5.71
CA MET A 179 1.25 10.62 -7.01
C MET A 179 2.04 9.31 -6.82
N ILE A 180 2.90 9.23 -5.79
CA ILE A 180 3.60 7.98 -5.43
C ILE A 180 2.60 6.91 -4.99
N ALA A 181 1.58 7.29 -4.21
CA ALA A 181 0.52 6.36 -3.83
C ALA A 181 -0.17 5.74 -5.05
N PHE A 182 -0.48 6.53 -6.08
CA PHE A 182 -1.07 6.01 -7.34
C PHE A 182 -0.18 5.02 -8.07
N TRP A 183 1.14 5.17 -8.01
CA TRP A 183 2.06 4.17 -8.55
C TRP A 183 2.05 2.89 -7.71
N CYS A 184 1.98 3.01 -6.40
CA CYS A 184 1.93 1.85 -5.50
C CYS A 184 0.64 1.04 -5.66
N ILE A 185 -0.50 1.69 -5.94
CA ILE A 185 -1.82 1.03 -6.07
C ILE A 185 -2.18 0.65 -7.51
N GLN A 186 -1.22 0.60 -8.45
CA GLN A 186 -1.49 0.07 -9.78
C GLN A 186 -2.03 -1.36 -9.69
N ARG A 187 -3.04 -1.71 -10.52
CA ARG A 187 -3.68 -3.03 -10.48
C ARG A 187 -2.70 -4.16 -10.79
N GLU A 188 -1.87 -3.98 -11.81
CA GLU A 188 -0.86 -4.95 -12.17
C GLU A 188 0.39 -4.75 -11.32
N SER A 189 0.79 -5.78 -10.57
CA SER A 189 1.94 -5.72 -9.65
C SER A 189 3.24 -5.33 -10.35
N LYS A 190 3.42 -5.74 -11.61
CA LYS A 190 4.60 -5.39 -12.42
C LYS A 190 4.76 -3.89 -12.70
N LEU A 191 3.67 -3.11 -12.65
CA LEU A 191 3.70 -1.66 -12.83
C LEU A 191 4.05 -0.91 -11.54
N ARG A 192 3.93 -1.58 -10.38
CA ARG A 192 4.25 -0.97 -9.09
C ARG A 192 5.76 -0.85 -8.92
N PRO A 193 6.27 0.24 -8.34
CA PRO A 193 7.69 0.37 -8.00
C PRO A 193 8.11 -0.67 -6.96
N SER A 194 9.41 -0.93 -6.83
CA SER A 194 9.97 -1.63 -5.67
C SER A 194 9.99 -0.72 -4.43
N ALA A 195 10.19 -1.29 -3.23
CA ALA A 195 10.28 -0.50 -2.00
C ALA A 195 11.41 0.53 -2.07
N SER A 196 12.59 0.14 -2.58
CA SER A 196 13.72 1.05 -2.77
C SER A 196 13.44 2.14 -3.81
N GLN A 197 12.69 1.85 -4.89
CA GLN A 197 12.25 2.86 -5.84
C GLN A 197 11.28 3.86 -5.19
N VAL A 198 10.30 3.37 -4.40
CA VAL A 198 9.39 4.26 -3.64
C VAL A 198 10.18 5.18 -2.71
N LEU A 199 11.19 4.65 -2.00
CA LEU A 199 12.04 5.45 -1.12
C LEU A 199 12.75 6.57 -1.91
N ARG A 200 13.34 6.28 -3.08
CA ARG A 200 13.97 7.30 -3.94
C ARG A 200 12.97 8.32 -4.46
N MET A 201 11.77 7.88 -4.87
CA MET A 201 10.70 8.79 -5.29
C MET A 201 10.31 9.76 -4.16
N LEU A 202 10.19 9.28 -2.93
CA LEU A 202 9.88 10.11 -1.76
C LEU A 202 11.03 11.08 -1.43
N SER A 203 12.28 10.66 -1.58
CA SER A 203 13.48 11.49 -1.36
C SER A 203 13.72 12.53 -2.48
N SER A 204 12.85 12.61 -3.48
CA SER A 204 12.98 13.49 -4.65
C SER A 204 14.21 13.20 -5.54
N GLU A 205 14.78 12.00 -5.42
CA GLU A 205 15.91 11.54 -6.25
C GLU A 205 15.47 11.05 -7.63
N GLU A 206 14.17 10.73 -7.78
CA GLU A 206 13.57 10.29 -9.04
C GLU A 206 12.37 11.16 -9.42
N GLU A 207 12.21 11.44 -10.72
CA GLU A 207 10.99 12.03 -11.26
C GLU A 207 9.84 11.03 -11.16
N ILE A 208 8.64 11.55 -10.89
CA ILE A 208 7.43 10.74 -10.83
C ILE A 208 6.69 10.89 -12.14
N PRO A 209 6.68 9.87 -13.01
CA PRO A 209 5.87 9.91 -14.23
C PRO A 209 4.38 10.02 -13.88
N THR A 210 3.54 10.43 -14.82
CA THR A 210 2.09 10.43 -14.63
C THR A 210 1.59 8.99 -14.53
N PRO A 211 0.92 8.60 -13.43
CA PRO A 211 0.42 7.23 -13.27
C PRO A 211 -0.73 6.95 -14.23
N GLN A 212 -0.82 5.68 -14.68
CA GLN A 212 -1.91 5.26 -15.54
C GLN A 212 -3.20 5.11 -14.73
N VAL A 213 -4.26 5.76 -15.20
CA VAL A 213 -5.59 5.62 -14.58
C VAL A 213 -6.17 4.25 -14.95
N PRO A 214 -6.56 3.41 -13.99
CA PRO A 214 -7.17 2.11 -14.27
C PRO A 214 -8.48 2.24 -15.08
N ASN A 215 -8.67 1.37 -16.08
CA ASN A 215 -9.87 1.38 -16.91
C ASN A 215 -11.14 0.95 -16.17
N LYS A 216 -11.04 0.22 -15.06
CA LYS A 216 -12.14 -0.22 -14.19
C LYS A 216 -11.72 -0.13 -12.73
N PHE A 217 -12.58 0.45 -11.89
CA PHE A 217 -12.38 0.61 -10.45
C PHE A 217 -13.12 -0.44 -9.60
N HIS A 218 -13.91 -1.34 -10.21
CA HIS A 218 -14.67 -2.34 -9.46
C HIS A 218 -13.77 -3.46 -8.93
N CYS A 219 -13.53 -3.46 -7.64
CA CYS A 219 -13.40 -4.69 -6.87
C CYS A 219 -14.83 -5.17 -6.63
N ASP A 220 -15.29 -6.20 -7.33
CA ASP A 220 -16.53 -6.89 -6.98
C ASP A 220 -16.34 -7.58 -5.63
N TYR A 221 -16.54 -6.85 -4.53
CA TYR A 221 -16.64 -7.42 -3.18
C TYR A 221 -17.91 -8.27 -3.01
N SER A 222 -18.72 -8.42 -4.07
CA SER A 222 -20.03 -9.08 -4.04
C SER A 222 -19.99 -10.60 -4.16
N HIS A 223 -18.84 -11.25 -4.34
CA HIS A 223 -18.75 -12.70 -4.56
C HIS A 223 -17.94 -13.48 -3.52
N SER A 224 -17.95 -13.10 -2.25
CA SER A 224 -17.59 -14.00 -1.15
C SER A 224 -18.78 -14.31 -0.24
N SER A 225 -19.91 -14.72 -0.86
CA SER A 225 -20.97 -15.43 -0.14
C SER A 225 -20.58 -16.91 -0.01
N GLY A 226 -19.79 -17.23 1.00
CA GLY A 226 -19.39 -18.61 1.28
C GLY A 226 -18.27 -18.68 2.31
N ASP A 227 -18.61 -18.42 3.51
CA ASP A 227 -18.04 -18.79 4.81
C ASP A 227 -17.89 -17.57 5.75
N ASP A 228 -18.86 -17.44 6.64
CA ASP A 228 -18.92 -16.41 7.68
C ASP A 228 -17.88 -16.59 8.82
N SER A 229 -16.70 -17.18 8.52
CA SER A 229 -15.65 -17.37 9.53
C SER A 229 -14.74 -16.16 9.74
N TRP A 230 -14.93 -15.05 8.99
CA TRP A 230 -14.07 -13.86 9.04
C TRP A 230 -14.45 -12.84 10.11
N THR A 231 -15.60 -13.01 10.79
CA THR A 231 -16.14 -12.01 11.73
C THR A 231 -15.85 -12.27 13.21
N SER A 232 -15.13 -13.34 13.59
CA SER A 232 -14.98 -13.74 14.99
C SER A 232 -13.57 -13.58 15.59
N GLN A 233 -12.69 -12.76 15.04
CA GLN A 233 -11.40 -12.45 15.68
C GLN A 233 -11.07 -10.94 15.64
N PHE A 234 -11.98 -10.12 16.20
CA PHE A 234 -11.66 -8.75 16.63
C PHE A 234 -12.41 -8.44 17.92
#